data_e8cf7a81537f03db151cc50e5afe7a99
#
_entry.id   e8cf7a81537f03db151cc50e5afe7a99
#
_cell.length_a   1.000
_cell.length_b   1.000
_cell.length_c   1.000
_cell.angle_alpha   90.00
_cell.angle_beta   90.00
_cell.angle_gamma   90.00
#
_symmetry.space_group_name_H-M   'P 1'
#
loop_
_entity.id
_entity.type
_entity.pdbx_description
1 polymer ?
#
loop_
_entity_poly.entity_id
_entity_poly.type
_entity_poly.pdbx_seq_one_letter_code
_entity_poly.pdbx_strand_id
1 'polypeptide(L)'
;AYLKSTGEYDNTVFVFLSDNGPEGSDYKEADLWLRFNYSRDLERLGGKGAYLVPGPSWASASASPLNTFKFYSGEGGIRSPLIISGVPGGAHNQIHDGLTHVTDILPTLLDVARVTRPGTSFQGQPIEPPTGRSLVPVLADPALRVRSADEPLGYELSGNKALFKGDLKIALNNPPMGDGQWHLYDLRADPGETKDLQQQRPQEFAAMQAAYAVWAKANG
;
A
#
# COMPACT_ATOMS: atom_id res chain seq x y z
N ALA A 1 -17.22 -22.35 -1.92
CA ALA A 1 -18.02 -23.58 -1.80
C ALA A 1 -18.18 -24.01 -0.35
N TYR A 2 -17.09 -24.21 0.43
CA TYR A 2 -17.13 -24.73 1.81
C TYR A 2 -18.01 -23.88 2.76
N LEU A 3 -17.77 -22.57 2.88
CA LEU A 3 -18.57 -21.70 3.76
C LEU A 3 -20.07 -21.67 3.40
N LYS A 4 -20.41 -21.83 2.12
CA LYS A 4 -21.82 -21.97 1.69
C LYS A 4 -22.41 -23.29 2.14
N SER A 5 -21.65 -24.40 2.13
CA SER A 5 -22.14 -25.70 2.58
C SER A 5 -22.29 -25.79 4.09
N THR A 6 -21.56 -24.97 4.86
CA THR A 6 -21.66 -24.90 6.33
C THR A 6 -22.63 -23.83 6.81
N GLY A 7 -23.19 -23.00 5.91
CA GLY A 7 -24.09 -21.90 6.25
C GLY A 7 -23.41 -20.66 6.84
N GLU A 8 -22.07 -20.60 6.79
CA GLU A 8 -21.27 -19.51 7.40
C GLU A 8 -20.95 -18.37 6.43
N TYR A 9 -21.24 -18.56 5.13
CA TYR A 9 -20.86 -17.61 4.09
C TYR A 9 -21.39 -16.20 4.34
N ASP A 10 -22.65 -16.05 4.72
CA ASP A 10 -23.30 -14.75 4.93
C ASP A 10 -22.87 -14.06 6.24
N ASN A 11 -22.18 -14.80 7.12
CA ASN A 11 -21.58 -14.28 8.37
C ASN A 11 -20.04 -14.21 8.27
N THR A 12 -19.50 -14.08 7.06
CA THR A 12 -18.07 -14.02 6.83
C THR A 12 -17.67 -12.77 6.07
N VAL A 13 -16.71 -12.04 6.61
CA VAL A 13 -16.04 -10.93 5.89
C VAL A 13 -14.80 -11.48 5.20
N PHE A 14 -14.66 -11.17 3.91
CA PHE A 14 -13.49 -11.51 3.12
C PHE A 14 -12.65 -10.25 2.91
N VAL A 15 -11.39 -10.33 3.25
CA VAL A 15 -10.39 -9.29 2.98
C VAL A 15 -9.28 -9.92 2.16
N PHE A 16 -9.08 -9.45 0.94
CA PHE A 16 -8.00 -9.90 0.05
C PHE A 16 -7.15 -8.70 -0.34
N LEU A 17 -5.86 -8.79 -0.16
CA LEU A 17 -4.91 -7.74 -0.53
C LEU A 17 -3.57 -8.33 -0.93
N SER A 18 -2.79 -7.55 -1.69
CA SER A 18 -1.35 -7.76 -1.81
C SER A 18 -0.63 -6.90 -0.76
N ASP A 19 0.48 -7.38 -0.23
CA ASP A 19 1.29 -6.67 0.77
C ASP A 19 2.10 -5.51 0.17
N ASN A 20 2.49 -5.62 -1.10
CA ASN A 20 3.27 -4.62 -1.83
C ASN A 20 3.10 -4.78 -3.34
N GLY A 21 3.73 -3.90 -4.10
CA GLY A 21 3.84 -4.03 -5.55
C GLY A 21 4.71 -5.22 -5.99
N PRO A 22 4.83 -5.47 -7.30
CA PRO A 22 5.59 -6.59 -7.86
C PRO A 22 7.04 -6.61 -7.39
N GLU A 23 7.58 -7.82 -7.18
CA GLU A 23 8.96 -8.05 -6.76
C GLU A 23 9.94 -7.80 -7.91
N GLY A 24 10.88 -6.87 -7.72
CA GLY A 24 11.85 -6.45 -8.73
C GLY A 24 13.28 -6.95 -8.54
N SER A 25 13.54 -7.86 -7.58
CA SER A 25 14.90 -8.39 -7.35
C SER A 25 15.46 -9.09 -8.59
N ASP A 26 16.78 -8.97 -8.79
CA ASP A 26 17.51 -9.65 -9.87
C ASP A 26 18.15 -10.95 -9.36
N TYR A 27 18.21 -11.96 -10.21
CA TYR A 27 18.91 -13.20 -9.95
C TYR A 27 20.41 -13.05 -9.65
N LYS A 28 21.04 -11.99 -10.09
CA LYS A 28 22.46 -11.72 -9.81
C LYS A 28 22.73 -11.57 -8.31
N GLU A 29 21.74 -11.08 -7.59
CA GLU A 29 21.79 -10.88 -6.14
C GLU A 29 21.17 -12.04 -5.37
N ALA A 30 20.53 -13.00 -6.07
CA ALA A 30 19.89 -14.14 -5.43
C ALA A 30 20.92 -15.03 -4.72
N ASP A 31 20.60 -15.33 -3.46
CA ASP A 31 21.37 -16.19 -2.57
C ASP A 31 21.82 -17.51 -3.27
N LEU A 32 23.04 -17.90 -3.05
CA LEU A 32 23.60 -19.18 -3.49
C LEU A 32 22.69 -20.35 -3.06
N TRP A 33 22.04 -20.22 -1.90
CA TRP A 33 21.09 -21.22 -1.40
C TRP A 33 19.93 -21.43 -2.37
N LEU A 34 19.33 -20.38 -2.95
CA LEU A 34 18.27 -20.49 -3.96
C LEU A 34 18.76 -21.23 -5.21
N ARG A 35 20.01 -20.96 -5.64
CA ARG A 35 20.60 -21.60 -6.82
C ARG A 35 20.80 -23.11 -6.64
N PHE A 36 21.07 -23.56 -5.42
CA PHE A 36 21.30 -24.99 -5.14
C PHE A 36 20.00 -25.75 -4.81
N ASN A 37 18.97 -25.08 -4.34
CA ASN A 37 17.76 -25.73 -3.85
C ASN A 37 16.57 -25.64 -4.81
N TYR A 38 16.61 -24.76 -5.83
CA TYR A 38 15.49 -24.54 -6.75
C TYR A 38 15.91 -24.62 -8.22
N SER A 39 15.00 -25.17 -9.04
CA SER A 39 15.16 -25.19 -10.49
C SER A 39 14.89 -23.82 -11.10
N ARG A 40 15.68 -23.46 -12.10
CA ARG A 40 15.51 -22.28 -12.96
C ARG A 40 15.02 -22.63 -14.37
N ASP A 41 14.71 -23.88 -14.60
CA ASP A 41 14.20 -24.33 -15.87
C ASP A 41 12.85 -23.66 -16.16
N LEU A 42 12.76 -23.00 -17.31
CA LEU A 42 11.56 -22.27 -17.73
C LEU A 42 10.33 -23.16 -17.83
N GLU A 43 10.50 -24.43 -18.24
CA GLU A 43 9.41 -25.38 -18.35
C GLU A 43 8.86 -25.84 -16.98
N ARG A 44 9.63 -25.60 -15.91
CA ARG A 44 9.25 -25.93 -14.53
C ARG A 44 8.71 -24.76 -13.73
N LEU A 45 8.70 -23.55 -14.30
CA LEU A 45 8.24 -22.35 -13.59
C LEU A 45 6.79 -22.50 -13.12
N GLY A 46 6.54 -22.07 -11.87
CA GLY A 46 5.24 -22.24 -11.20
C GLY A 46 4.99 -23.64 -10.63
N GLY A 47 5.86 -24.62 -10.92
CA GLY A 47 5.79 -25.97 -10.35
C GLY A 47 6.57 -26.11 -9.04
N LYS A 48 6.34 -27.22 -8.34
CA LYS A 48 7.06 -27.55 -7.11
C LYS A 48 8.57 -27.62 -7.34
N GLY A 49 9.34 -26.92 -6.51
CA GLY A 49 10.80 -26.90 -6.59
C GLY A 49 11.35 -25.93 -7.65
N ALA A 50 10.51 -25.08 -8.25
CA ALA A 50 10.94 -23.94 -9.05
C ALA A 50 10.84 -22.64 -8.23
N TYR A 51 11.77 -21.73 -8.49
CA TYR A 51 11.74 -20.36 -7.93
C TYR A 51 12.02 -19.38 -9.05
N LEU A 52 11.14 -18.41 -9.18
CA LEU A 52 11.25 -17.33 -10.15
C LEU A 52 11.43 -16.00 -9.44
N VAL A 53 12.47 -15.27 -9.82
CA VAL A 53 12.63 -13.85 -9.55
C VAL A 53 12.42 -13.12 -10.87
N PRO A 54 11.30 -12.38 -11.05
CA PRO A 54 10.96 -11.81 -12.35
C PRO A 54 11.91 -10.69 -12.78
N GLY A 55 12.60 -10.05 -11.84
CA GLY A 55 13.49 -8.92 -12.09
C GLY A 55 12.76 -7.60 -12.35
N PRO A 56 13.51 -6.49 -12.42
CA PRO A 56 12.94 -5.13 -12.46
C PRO A 56 12.10 -4.87 -13.70
N SER A 57 12.45 -5.44 -14.86
CA SER A 57 11.69 -5.24 -16.10
C SER A 57 10.29 -5.84 -16.04
N TRP A 58 10.16 -7.07 -15.53
CA TRP A 58 8.86 -7.71 -15.36
C TRP A 58 8.08 -7.13 -14.20
N ALA A 59 8.75 -6.69 -13.14
CA ALA A 59 8.10 -5.97 -12.04
C ALA A 59 7.49 -4.66 -12.54
N SER A 60 8.22 -3.86 -13.32
CA SER A 60 7.70 -2.64 -13.94
C SER A 60 6.54 -2.92 -14.89
N ALA A 61 6.63 -3.96 -15.72
CA ALA A 61 5.54 -4.35 -16.62
C ALA A 61 4.28 -4.75 -15.83
N SER A 62 4.43 -5.48 -14.73
CA SER A 62 3.32 -5.92 -13.88
C SER A 62 2.70 -4.78 -13.07
N ALA A 63 3.49 -3.75 -12.70
CA ALA A 63 2.99 -2.57 -12.01
C ALA A 63 2.32 -1.56 -12.95
N SER A 64 2.59 -1.63 -14.26
CA SER A 64 2.10 -0.66 -15.25
C SER A 64 0.58 -0.48 -15.18
N PRO A 65 0.06 0.76 -15.31
CA PRO A 65 0.75 2.01 -15.67
C PRO A 65 1.39 2.77 -14.49
N LEU A 66 1.47 2.17 -13.30
CA LEU A 66 2.01 2.82 -12.11
C LEU A 66 3.54 2.80 -12.11
N ASN A 67 4.15 3.80 -11.48
CA ASN A 67 5.59 3.99 -11.46
C ASN A 67 6.26 3.09 -10.42
N THR A 68 7.43 2.55 -10.76
CA THR A 68 8.29 1.68 -9.92
C THR A 68 7.63 0.34 -9.53
N PHE A 69 8.13 -0.31 -8.49
CA PHE A 69 7.71 -1.63 -7.99
C PHE A 69 8.13 -1.76 -6.52
N LYS A 70 7.86 -2.90 -5.89
CA LYS A 70 8.23 -3.22 -4.50
C LYS A 70 9.60 -2.62 -4.13
N PHE A 71 9.72 -2.13 -2.91
CA PHE A 71 10.86 -1.46 -2.32
C PHE A 71 10.88 0.06 -2.54
N TYR A 72 10.36 0.56 -3.66
CA TYR A 72 10.29 1.99 -3.97
C TYR A 72 8.98 2.61 -3.51
N SER A 73 8.99 3.92 -3.33
CA SER A 73 7.83 4.70 -2.87
C SER A 73 6.90 5.20 -3.98
N GLY A 74 7.19 4.86 -5.25
CA GLY A 74 6.26 5.12 -6.36
C GLY A 74 5.00 4.27 -6.26
N GLU A 75 3.92 4.69 -6.92
CA GLU A 75 2.61 4.02 -6.83
C GLU A 75 2.66 2.53 -7.18
N GLY A 76 3.50 2.12 -8.16
CA GLY A 76 3.67 0.71 -8.50
C GLY A 76 4.31 -0.14 -7.40
N GLY A 77 5.04 0.49 -6.47
CA GLY A 77 5.63 -0.18 -5.30
C GLY A 77 4.68 -0.34 -4.13
N ILE A 78 3.79 0.63 -3.89
CA ILE A 78 3.03 0.73 -2.65
C ILE A 78 1.50 0.72 -2.82
N ARG A 79 0.97 1.01 -4.01
CA ARG A 79 -0.47 0.93 -4.29
C ARG A 79 -0.88 -0.50 -4.62
N SER A 80 -1.22 -1.25 -3.58
CA SER A 80 -1.65 -2.63 -3.69
C SER A 80 -3.17 -2.75 -3.80
N PRO A 81 -3.71 -3.72 -4.55
CA PRO A 81 -5.14 -3.97 -4.59
C PRO A 81 -5.66 -4.43 -3.22
N LEU A 82 -6.84 -3.94 -2.83
CA LEU A 82 -7.57 -4.36 -1.66
C LEU A 82 -9.02 -4.65 -2.07
N ILE A 83 -9.51 -5.84 -1.75
CA ILE A 83 -10.90 -6.25 -1.96
C ILE A 83 -11.50 -6.61 -0.61
N ILE A 84 -12.62 -5.98 -0.27
CA ILE A 84 -13.39 -6.29 0.94
C ILE A 84 -14.80 -6.68 0.53
N SER A 85 -15.31 -7.77 1.08
CA SER A 85 -16.64 -8.29 0.81
C SER A 85 -17.27 -8.87 2.07
N GLY A 86 -18.60 -8.85 2.16
CA GLY A 86 -19.35 -9.40 3.29
C GLY A 86 -19.48 -8.45 4.49
N VAL A 87 -19.13 -7.18 4.34
CA VAL A 87 -19.33 -6.17 5.41
C VAL A 87 -20.84 -5.81 5.47
N PRO A 88 -21.50 -5.92 6.64
CA PRO A 88 -22.91 -5.54 6.79
C PRO A 88 -23.14 -4.07 6.44
N GLY A 89 -24.11 -3.80 5.55
CA GLY A 89 -24.43 -2.45 5.09
C GLY A 89 -23.44 -1.87 4.08
N GLY A 90 -22.46 -2.62 3.65
CA GLY A 90 -21.51 -2.20 2.62
C GLY A 90 -22.16 -2.11 1.24
N ALA A 91 -21.78 -1.11 0.45
CA ALA A 91 -22.17 -0.98 -0.95
C ALA A 91 -21.58 -2.11 -1.79
N HIS A 92 -22.35 -2.58 -2.79
CA HIS A 92 -21.92 -3.66 -3.67
C HIS A 92 -21.34 -3.12 -4.98
N ASN A 93 -20.38 -3.84 -5.55
CA ASN A 93 -19.79 -3.56 -6.88
C ASN A 93 -19.29 -2.11 -7.01
N GLN A 94 -18.67 -1.59 -5.96
CA GLN A 94 -18.09 -0.25 -5.93
C GLN A 94 -16.57 -0.31 -5.97
N ILE A 95 -15.97 0.71 -6.60
CA ILE A 95 -14.53 0.98 -6.52
C ILE A 95 -14.37 2.26 -5.72
N HIS A 96 -13.51 2.22 -4.71
CA HIS A 96 -13.10 3.37 -3.92
C HIS A 96 -11.64 3.72 -4.26
N ASP A 97 -11.41 4.94 -4.74
CA ASP A 97 -10.10 5.42 -5.20
C ASP A 97 -9.37 6.31 -4.17
N GLY A 98 -9.99 6.53 -3.01
CA GLY A 98 -9.38 7.32 -1.94
C GLY A 98 -8.22 6.60 -1.25
N LEU A 99 -7.31 7.39 -0.68
CA LEU A 99 -6.14 6.89 0.04
C LEU A 99 -6.55 6.03 1.25
N THR A 100 -6.15 4.76 1.21
CA THR A 100 -6.25 3.81 2.32
C THR A 100 -4.86 3.30 2.68
N HIS A 101 -4.73 2.67 3.84
CA HIS A 101 -3.47 2.10 4.31
C HIS A 101 -3.70 0.75 4.97
N VAL A 102 -2.70 -0.14 4.97
CA VAL A 102 -2.80 -1.47 5.59
C VAL A 102 -3.20 -1.41 7.08
N THR A 103 -2.80 -0.35 7.79
CA THR A 103 -3.20 -0.11 9.18
C THR A 103 -4.70 0.11 9.37
N ASP A 104 -5.44 0.39 8.30
CA ASP A 104 -6.90 0.60 8.35
C ASP A 104 -7.68 -0.72 8.47
N ILE A 105 -7.04 -1.85 8.16
CA ILE A 105 -7.69 -3.17 8.21
C ILE A 105 -8.10 -3.54 9.62
N LEU A 106 -7.18 -3.45 10.60
CA LEU A 106 -7.51 -3.81 11.99
C LEU A 106 -8.66 -2.99 12.57
N PRO A 107 -8.67 -1.64 12.48
CA PRO A 107 -9.82 -0.84 12.91
C PRO A 107 -11.12 -1.22 12.22
N THR A 108 -11.07 -1.55 10.94
CA THR A 108 -12.25 -1.97 10.17
C THR A 108 -12.81 -3.29 10.71
N LEU A 109 -11.94 -4.28 10.97
CA LEU A 109 -12.37 -5.57 11.53
C LEU A 109 -12.94 -5.43 12.94
N LEU A 110 -12.35 -4.58 13.78
CA LEU A 110 -12.87 -4.29 15.12
C LEU A 110 -14.27 -3.66 15.06
N ASP A 111 -14.47 -2.69 14.16
CA ASP A 111 -15.78 -2.05 13.99
C ASP A 111 -16.84 -3.03 13.47
N VAL A 112 -16.49 -3.85 12.46
CA VAL A 112 -17.41 -4.88 11.94
C VAL A 112 -17.77 -5.90 13.04
N ALA A 113 -16.81 -6.29 13.85
CA ALA A 113 -17.00 -7.21 14.97
C ALA A 113 -17.66 -6.54 16.19
N ARG A 114 -17.88 -5.20 16.17
CA ARG A 114 -18.38 -4.40 17.30
C ARG A 114 -17.51 -4.53 18.55
N VAL A 115 -16.19 -4.66 18.35
CA VAL A 115 -15.20 -4.73 19.42
C VAL A 115 -14.60 -3.35 19.63
N THR A 116 -14.58 -2.90 20.88
CA THR A 116 -13.97 -1.62 21.23
C THR A 116 -12.47 -1.64 20.92
N ARG A 117 -11.98 -0.61 20.26
CA ARG A 117 -10.55 -0.44 20.02
C ARG A 117 -9.78 -0.37 21.33
N PRO A 118 -8.67 -1.10 21.46
CA PRO A 118 -7.78 -0.90 22.59
C PRO A 118 -7.13 0.49 22.53
N GLY A 119 -6.95 1.13 23.68
CA GLY A 119 -6.16 2.34 23.81
C GLY A 119 -4.66 2.01 23.91
N THR A 120 -3.98 2.61 24.89
CA THR A 120 -2.55 2.37 25.19
C THR A 120 -2.28 1.14 26.05
N SER A 121 -3.31 0.34 26.36
CA SER A 121 -3.20 -0.87 27.17
C SER A 121 -4.16 -1.95 26.68
N PHE A 122 -3.71 -3.19 26.66
CA PHE A 122 -4.52 -4.38 26.40
C PHE A 122 -4.16 -5.48 27.38
N GLN A 123 -5.16 -6.04 28.08
CA GLN A 123 -4.98 -7.07 29.13
C GLN A 123 -3.92 -6.72 30.18
N GLY A 124 -3.87 -5.42 30.56
CA GLY A 124 -2.91 -4.92 31.55
C GLY A 124 -1.50 -4.69 31.03
N GLN A 125 -1.23 -4.95 29.76
CA GLN A 125 0.07 -4.67 29.12
C GLN A 125 0.01 -3.37 28.32
N PRO A 126 1.06 -2.53 28.37
CA PRO A 126 1.14 -1.36 27.50
C PRO A 126 1.27 -1.80 26.05
N ILE A 127 0.54 -1.14 25.15
CA ILE A 127 0.58 -1.36 23.70
C ILE A 127 0.57 -0.02 22.95
N GLU A 128 1.08 -0.03 21.73
CA GLU A 128 0.84 1.05 20.79
C GLU A 128 -0.59 0.93 20.27
N PRO A 129 -1.43 2.01 20.35
CA PRO A 129 -2.79 1.96 19.86
C PRO A 129 -2.81 1.85 18.34
N PRO A 130 -3.83 1.17 17.76
CA PRO A 130 -4.00 1.13 16.31
C PRO A 130 -4.12 2.53 15.72
N THR A 131 -3.25 2.88 14.77
CA THR A 131 -3.16 4.21 14.15
C THR A 131 -4.08 4.39 12.95
N GLY A 132 -4.52 3.28 12.33
CA GLY A 132 -5.39 3.29 11.15
C GLY A 132 -6.80 3.77 11.42
N ARG A 133 -7.57 3.92 10.36
CA ARG A 133 -8.98 4.35 10.37
C ARG A 133 -9.86 3.23 9.87
N SER A 134 -11.08 3.12 10.42
CA SER A 134 -12.06 2.16 9.92
C SER A 134 -12.51 2.53 8.50
N LEU A 135 -12.58 1.53 7.64
CA LEU A 135 -13.09 1.63 6.28
C LEU A 135 -14.63 1.47 6.22
N VAL A 136 -15.29 1.08 7.32
CA VAL A 136 -16.75 0.84 7.33
C VAL A 136 -17.54 2.01 6.75
N PRO A 137 -17.26 3.29 7.09
CA PRO A 137 -17.99 4.41 6.49
C PRO A 137 -17.87 4.50 4.97
N VAL A 138 -16.67 4.32 4.41
CA VAL A 138 -16.45 4.40 2.95
C VAL A 138 -16.92 3.14 2.22
N LEU A 139 -16.99 2.01 2.91
CA LEU A 139 -17.61 0.80 2.35
C LEU A 139 -19.12 0.92 2.26
N ALA A 140 -19.76 1.72 3.14
CA ALA A 140 -21.19 2.02 3.07
C ALA A 140 -21.51 3.14 2.07
N ASP A 141 -20.66 4.18 2.01
CA ASP A 141 -20.78 5.32 1.10
C ASP A 141 -19.44 5.63 0.43
N PRO A 142 -19.25 5.19 -0.82
CA PRO A 142 -17.99 5.41 -1.57
C PRO A 142 -17.64 6.88 -1.85
N ALA A 143 -18.58 7.82 -1.65
CA ALA A 143 -18.31 9.26 -1.79
C ALA A 143 -17.52 9.84 -0.62
N LEU A 144 -17.46 9.12 0.50
CA LEU A 144 -16.70 9.54 1.67
C LEU A 144 -15.21 9.31 1.46
N ARG A 145 -14.38 10.04 2.20
CA ARG A 145 -12.92 9.82 2.28
C ARG A 145 -12.55 9.21 3.63
N VAL A 146 -11.60 8.28 3.64
CA VAL A 146 -11.05 7.69 4.86
C VAL A 146 -10.27 8.72 5.67
N ARG A 147 -9.51 9.58 4.96
CA ARG A 147 -8.69 10.66 5.52
C ARG A 147 -9.15 12.01 4.97
N SER A 148 -9.04 13.04 5.80
CA SER A 148 -9.25 14.42 5.32
C SER A 148 -8.14 14.80 4.34
N ALA A 149 -8.42 15.81 3.49
CA ALA A 149 -7.44 16.30 2.53
C ALA A 149 -6.19 16.92 3.22
N ASP A 150 -6.31 17.31 4.49
CA ASP A 150 -5.21 17.92 5.25
C ASP A 150 -4.42 16.93 6.10
N GLU A 151 -4.86 15.68 6.20
CA GLU A 151 -4.19 14.65 6.98
C GLU A 151 -3.04 14.02 6.19
N PRO A 152 -1.77 14.18 6.64
CA PRO A 152 -0.64 13.59 5.96
C PRO A 152 -0.54 12.08 6.30
N LEU A 153 -0.16 11.29 5.30
CA LEU A 153 0.27 9.91 5.47
C LEU A 153 1.66 9.73 4.86
N GLY A 154 2.63 9.42 5.69
CA GLY A 154 4.01 9.24 5.27
C GLY A 154 4.38 7.77 5.03
N TYR A 155 5.43 7.59 4.28
CA TYR A 155 6.05 6.30 3.97
C TYR A 155 7.57 6.44 3.96
N GLU A 156 8.26 5.48 4.56
CA GLU A 156 9.72 5.38 4.47
C GLU A 156 10.17 3.92 4.51
N LEU A 157 11.01 3.54 3.54
CA LEU A 157 11.67 2.23 3.50
C LEU A 157 13.05 2.38 2.86
N SER A 158 14.11 2.07 3.62
CA SER A 158 15.50 2.06 3.13
C SER A 158 15.90 3.35 2.40
N GLY A 159 15.43 4.50 2.91
CA GLY A 159 15.69 5.82 2.33
C GLY A 159 14.81 6.21 1.14
N ASN A 160 13.94 5.32 0.65
CA ASN A 160 12.86 5.71 -0.26
C ASN A 160 11.72 6.28 0.57
N LYS A 161 11.18 7.43 0.18
CA LYS A 161 10.31 8.26 1.00
C LYS A 161 9.12 8.75 0.22
N ALA A 162 7.98 8.86 0.88
CA ALA A 162 6.82 9.57 0.32
C ALA A 162 5.98 10.21 1.42
N LEU A 163 5.21 11.22 1.03
CA LEU A 163 4.12 11.78 1.82
C LEU A 163 2.92 12.04 0.92
N PHE A 164 1.77 11.58 1.36
CA PHE A 164 0.47 11.86 0.76
C PHE A 164 -0.24 12.94 1.57
N LYS A 165 -0.89 13.87 0.89
CA LYS A 165 -1.79 14.84 1.51
C LYS A 165 -2.86 15.24 0.50
N GLY A 166 -4.11 14.86 0.74
CA GLY A 166 -5.17 14.98 -0.25
C GLY A 166 -4.87 14.17 -1.52
N ASP A 167 -4.89 14.82 -2.67
CA ASP A 167 -4.59 14.20 -3.95
C ASP A 167 -3.10 14.37 -4.34
N LEU A 168 -2.32 15.09 -3.53
CA LEU A 168 -0.89 15.33 -3.77
C LEU A 168 -0.02 14.28 -3.08
N LYS A 169 1.08 13.96 -3.76
CA LYS A 169 2.15 13.13 -3.24
C LYS A 169 3.51 13.74 -3.52
N ILE A 170 4.39 13.78 -2.53
CA ILE A 170 5.82 13.89 -2.78
C ILE A 170 6.46 12.53 -2.64
N ALA A 171 7.43 12.23 -3.50
CA ALA A 171 8.19 10.99 -3.44
C ALA A 171 9.68 11.25 -3.69
N LEU A 172 10.52 10.51 -2.99
CA LEU A 172 11.96 10.43 -3.20
C LEU A 172 12.33 8.97 -3.31
N ASN A 173 12.85 8.58 -4.46
CA ASN A 173 13.35 7.23 -4.69
C ASN A 173 14.84 7.26 -5.00
N ASN A 174 15.58 6.37 -4.35
CA ASN A 174 17.02 6.24 -4.57
C ASN A 174 17.35 5.54 -5.90
N PRO A 175 18.53 5.74 -6.47
CA PRO A 175 19.02 4.94 -7.57
C PRO A 175 18.94 3.41 -7.27
N PRO A 176 18.75 2.56 -8.30
CA PRO A 176 18.76 2.88 -9.72
C PRO A 176 17.40 3.35 -10.30
N MET A 177 16.29 3.27 -9.57
CA MET A 177 14.96 3.60 -10.09
C MET A 177 14.54 5.07 -9.88
N GLY A 178 15.23 5.79 -9.03
CA GLY A 178 15.06 7.23 -8.81
C GLY A 178 16.41 7.96 -8.91
N ASP A 179 16.38 9.26 -8.70
CA ASP A 179 17.54 10.16 -8.71
C ASP A 179 17.97 10.65 -7.31
N GLY A 180 17.26 10.18 -6.26
CA GLY A 180 17.50 10.59 -4.88
C GLY A 180 16.98 11.99 -4.56
N GLN A 181 16.13 12.57 -5.40
CA GLN A 181 15.53 13.89 -5.19
C GLN A 181 14.03 13.77 -4.92
N TRP A 182 13.47 14.80 -4.29
CA TRP A 182 12.05 14.93 -4.10
C TRP A 182 11.36 15.40 -5.37
N HIS A 183 10.22 14.77 -5.71
CA HIS A 183 9.33 15.12 -6.80
C HIS A 183 7.91 15.29 -6.28
N LEU A 184 7.09 16.10 -6.94
CA LEU A 184 5.69 16.36 -6.59
C LEU A 184 4.76 15.85 -7.68
N TYR A 185 3.74 15.09 -7.28
CA TYR A 185 2.73 14.52 -8.19
C TYR A 185 1.31 14.82 -7.71
N ASP A 186 0.38 14.89 -8.66
CA ASP A 186 -1.07 14.93 -8.43
C ASP A 186 -1.64 13.57 -8.83
N LEU A 187 -1.87 12.69 -7.87
CA LEU A 187 -2.26 11.30 -8.13
C LEU A 187 -3.67 11.14 -8.70
N ARG A 188 -4.53 12.16 -8.55
CA ARG A 188 -5.85 12.14 -9.16
C ARG A 188 -5.77 12.34 -10.68
N ALA A 189 -4.89 13.23 -11.12
CA ALA A 189 -4.69 13.54 -12.53
C ALA A 189 -3.67 12.62 -13.20
N ASP A 190 -2.68 12.15 -12.43
CA ASP A 190 -1.52 11.38 -12.89
C ASP A 190 -1.15 10.28 -11.88
N PRO A 191 -1.93 9.20 -11.78
CA PRO A 191 -1.60 8.09 -10.89
C PRO A 191 -0.32 7.32 -11.28
N GLY A 192 0.17 7.52 -12.49
CA GLY A 192 1.43 6.94 -12.98
C GLY A 192 2.68 7.74 -12.63
N GLU A 193 2.54 8.90 -11.95
CA GLU A 193 3.66 9.75 -11.54
C GLU A 193 4.59 10.13 -12.70
N THR A 194 3.98 10.45 -13.87
CA THR A 194 4.72 10.74 -15.11
C THR A 194 5.10 12.22 -15.23
N LYS A 195 4.42 13.09 -14.47
CA LYS A 195 4.58 14.55 -14.55
C LYS A 195 4.94 15.14 -13.21
N ASP A 196 6.21 15.51 -13.04
CA ASP A 196 6.67 16.25 -11.87
C ASP A 196 6.16 17.70 -11.90
N LEU A 197 5.52 18.11 -10.81
CA LEU A 197 4.90 19.44 -10.63
C LEU A 197 5.73 20.38 -9.76
N GLN A 198 6.90 20.00 -9.26
CA GLN A 198 7.68 20.79 -8.29
C GLN A 198 7.97 22.22 -8.79
N GLN A 199 8.25 22.40 -10.08
CA GLN A 199 8.52 23.72 -10.65
C GLN A 199 7.24 24.52 -10.93
N GLN A 200 6.12 23.84 -11.21
CA GLN A 200 4.83 24.49 -11.50
C GLN A 200 4.06 24.84 -10.22
N ARG A 201 4.29 24.10 -9.13
CA ARG A 201 3.59 24.23 -7.85
C ARG A 201 4.60 24.33 -6.67
N PRO A 202 5.56 25.30 -6.69
CA PRO A 202 6.68 25.34 -5.75
C PRO A 202 6.25 25.58 -4.29
N GLN A 203 5.16 26.30 -4.06
CA GLN A 203 4.65 26.55 -2.70
C GLN A 203 4.06 25.28 -2.09
N GLU A 204 3.31 24.49 -2.87
CA GLU A 204 2.75 23.23 -2.42
C GLU A 204 3.85 22.19 -2.22
N PHE A 205 4.85 22.16 -3.11
CA PHE A 205 6.01 21.30 -2.96
C PHE A 205 6.76 21.58 -1.65
N ALA A 206 7.06 22.85 -1.35
CA ALA A 206 7.70 23.24 -0.09
C ALA A 206 6.83 22.87 1.14
N ALA A 207 5.51 23.08 1.05
CA ALA A 207 4.58 22.73 2.14
C ALA A 207 4.54 21.21 2.39
N MET A 208 4.57 20.41 1.32
CA MET A 208 4.60 18.93 1.42
C MET A 208 5.92 18.43 2.04
N GLN A 209 7.08 19.03 1.67
CA GLN A 209 8.36 18.70 2.28
C GLN A 209 8.40 19.06 3.78
N ALA A 210 7.84 20.20 4.16
CA ALA A 210 7.71 20.59 5.57
C ALA A 210 6.80 19.62 6.33
N ALA A 211 5.69 19.19 5.73
CA ALA A 211 4.79 18.20 6.32
C ALA A 211 5.48 16.83 6.49
N TYR A 212 6.29 16.40 5.52
CA TYR A 212 7.10 15.18 5.66
C TYR A 212 8.09 15.29 6.83
N ALA A 213 8.79 16.41 6.98
CA ALA A 213 9.73 16.60 8.09
C ALA A 213 9.05 16.51 9.47
N VAL A 214 7.82 17.03 9.58
CA VAL A 214 7.01 16.91 10.80
C VAL A 214 6.61 15.47 11.04
N TRP A 215 6.10 14.77 10.01
CA TRP A 215 5.70 13.39 10.09
C TRP A 215 6.89 12.48 10.47
N ALA A 216 8.03 12.61 9.80
CA ALA A 216 9.22 11.83 10.07
C ALA A 216 9.70 11.99 11.51
N LYS A 217 9.72 13.23 12.03
CA LYS A 217 10.10 13.51 13.43
C LYS A 217 9.16 12.84 14.44
N ALA A 218 7.89 12.71 14.10
CA ALA A 218 6.88 12.09 14.99
C ALA A 218 6.92 10.56 14.99
N ASN A 219 7.52 9.96 13.97
CA ASN A 219 7.53 8.48 13.77
C ASN A 219 8.94 7.84 13.92
N GLY A 220 9.95 8.60 14.27
CA GLY A 220 11.33 8.16 14.48
C GLY A 220 12.26 8.68 13.42
#